data_c526a3c3234796d17b3ab03b51b82fbf
#
_entry.id   c526a3c3234796d17b3ab03b51b82fbf
#
_cell.length_a   1.000
_cell.length_b   1.000
_cell.length_c   1.000
_cell.angle_alpha   90.00
_cell.angle_beta   90.00
_cell.angle_gamma   90.00
#
_symmetry.space_group_name_H-M   'P 1'
#
loop_
_entity.id
_entity.type
_entity.pdbx_description
1 polymer ?
#
loop_
_entity_poly.entity_id
_entity_poly.type
_entity_poly.pdbx_seq_one_letter_code
_entity_poly.pdbx_strand_id
1 'polypeptide(L)'
;MSSPLLNDYAVPGKERSVQFFTRAGWLLTLVGAGSFFLWASLAPLDQGIAVQGTVVVSGKRKAVQSLDSGVVSRILVTEGQAVKEGEPLFRLDQTQVEADVQSLRAQYRLAWASLARWQSERDNLSEVNFPAELIAAGHGQDPDPRLAMVLEGQRQLFSSRRQALAREQAGLQASIEGAGAQLAGMRRARSDLLAQADSLRQQLSNLQPLAQNGFIPRNRLLEYERQLSQVQQEMAQNAGETGRIEQGIVESRLRLQQQREEYQKEVRTQWADAQVKTLTLEQQLASAGFSLQHSEILAPADGIAVNLGVHTEGAVVRAGQTLLEVVPQGTRLEVEGRLPVNLIDKVGSHLPVDILFTAFNQNSTPRVTGEVSLISADQLEDEKTGQPYYVLRTSVSDAVMEKLNGLVIKPGMPAEMFVRTGERSLLNYLFKPLLDRAGSALTEE
;
A
#
# COMPACT_ATOMS: atom_id res chain seq x y z
N MET A 1 37.29 73.30 -110.83
CA MET A 1 38.74 73.21 -110.61
C MET A 1 39.01 72.16 -109.59
N SER A 2 39.73 71.21 -110.02
CA SER A 2 40.71 70.31 -109.41
C SER A 2 40.26 69.36 -108.28
N SER A 3 40.25 68.10 -108.69
CA SER A 3 40.59 66.90 -107.97
C SER A 3 41.83 67.00 -107.08
N PRO A 4 42.37 65.95 -106.38
CA PRO A 4 42.17 64.51 -106.56
C PRO A 4 42.28 63.68 -105.27
N LEU A 5 42.06 62.37 -105.48
CA LEU A 5 42.82 61.19 -105.20
C LEU A 5 42.85 60.62 -103.72
N LEU A 6 42.29 59.39 -103.55
CA LEU A 6 42.95 58.11 -103.24
C LEU A 6 43.52 57.93 -101.85
N ASN A 7 43.11 57.01 -101.12
CA ASN A 7 43.82 55.71 -101.07
C ASN A 7 43.05 54.59 -100.36
N ASP A 8 43.03 53.51 -101.07
CA ASP A 8 42.52 52.19 -100.69
C ASP A 8 43.54 51.58 -99.72
N TYR A 9 43.16 51.13 -98.58
CA TYR A 9 43.86 50.07 -97.82
C TYR A 9 42.88 49.07 -97.32
N ALA A 10 42.79 47.99 -98.09
CA ALA A 10 42.23 46.76 -97.61
C ALA A 10 43.07 46.17 -96.45
N VAL A 11 42.47 45.88 -95.35
CA VAL A 11 43.07 45.05 -94.31
C VAL A 11 42.41 43.74 -94.27
N PRO A 12 43.14 42.58 -94.44
CA PRO A 12 42.58 41.28 -94.58
C PRO A 12 42.15 40.72 -93.16
N GLY A 13 41.07 40.06 -93.21
CA GLY A 13 40.39 39.16 -92.29
C GLY A 13 41.11 38.67 -91.08
N LYS A 14 40.43 38.84 -90.03
CA LYS A 14 40.57 38.00 -88.81
C LYS A 14 39.26 37.84 -88.06
N GLU A 15 38.19 37.42 -88.73
CA GLU A 15 36.89 37.12 -88.09
C GLU A 15 36.77 35.74 -87.44
N ARG A 16 37.78 34.87 -87.56
CA ARG A 16 37.73 33.51 -86.97
C ARG A 16 38.16 33.43 -85.48
N SER A 17 38.84 34.40 -84.94
CA SER A 17 39.32 34.37 -83.57
C SER A 17 38.26 34.85 -82.54
N VAL A 18 37.41 35.78 -82.88
CA VAL A 18 36.39 36.34 -81.99
C VAL A 18 35.30 35.32 -81.63
N GLN A 19 34.88 34.54 -82.67
CA GLN A 19 33.85 33.50 -82.35
C GLN A 19 34.37 32.33 -81.50
N PHE A 20 35.65 32.05 -81.56
CA PHE A 20 36.27 31.06 -80.68
C PHE A 20 36.31 31.56 -79.19
N PHE A 21 36.75 32.78 -78.97
CA PHE A 21 36.82 33.37 -77.63
C PHE A 21 35.42 33.61 -77.05
N THR A 22 34.43 34.03 -77.85
CA THR A 22 33.03 34.15 -77.37
C THR A 22 32.40 32.80 -77.05
N ARG A 23 32.63 31.75 -77.90
CA ARG A 23 32.15 30.38 -77.58
C ARG A 23 32.89 29.82 -76.34
N ALA A 24 34.18 29.98 -76.26
CA ALA A 24 34.96 29.59 -75.07
C ALA A 24 34.50 30.33 -73.83
N GLY A 25 34.23 31.64 -73.88
CA GLY A 25 33.67 32.43 -72.79
C GLY A 25 32.28 31.95 -72.36
N TRP A 26 31.39 31.69 -73.33
CA TRP A 26 30.08 31.09 -73.05
C TRP A 26 30.17 29.72 -72.41
N LEU A 27 31.09 28.85 -72.91
CA LEU A 27 31.31 27.51 -72.40
C LEU A 27 31.87 27.56 -70.94
N LEU A 28 32.81 28.46 -70.67
CA LEU A 28 33.37 28.70 -69.34
C LEU A 28 32.34 29.25 -68.38
N THR A 29 31.46 30.18 -68.86
CA THR A 29 30.34 30.69 -68.05
C THR A 29 29.31 29.60 -67.76
N LEU A 30 28.95 28.76 -68.75
CA LEU A 30 28.01 27.64 -68.55
C LEU A 30 28.57 26.57 -67.63
N VAL A 31 29.87 26.21 -67.76
CA VAL A 31 30.52 25.25 -66.86
C VAL A 31 30.64 25.85 -65.46
N GLY A 32 31.04 27.14 -65.35
CA GLY A 32 31.11 27.83 -64.06
C GLY A 32 29.75 27.94 -63.39
N ALA A 33 28.72 28.36 -64.10
CA ALA A 33 27.34 28.42 -63.60
C ALA A 33 26.81 27.03 -63.24
N GLY A 34 27.04 26.03 -64.13
CA GLY A 34 26.62 24.63 -63.87
C GLY A 34 27.28 24.05 -62.63
N SER A 35 28.60 24.23 -62.49
CA SER A 35 29.31 23.79 -61.25
C SER A 35 28.86 24.54 -60.02
N PHE A 36 28.55 25.81 -60.09
CA PHE A 36 28.01 26.58 -58.96
C PHE A 36 26.61 26.05 -58.58
N PHE A 37 25.73 25.85 -59.53
CA PHE A 37 24.39 25.30 -59.24
C PHE A 37 24.47 23.87 -58.71
N LEU A 38 25.36 23.03 -59.22
CA LEU A 38 25.59 21.70 -58.71
C LEU A 38 26.12 21.75 -57.28
N TRP A 39 27.14 22.60 -56.99
CA TRP A 39 27.63 22.79 -55.65
C TRP A 39 26.55 23.38 -54.70
N ALA A 40 25.78 24.37 -55.13
CA ALA A 40 24.71 24.98 -54.38
C ALA A 40 23.54 24.03 -54.09
N SER A 41 23.36 22.98 -54.93
CA SER A 41 22.37 21.92 -54.68
C SER A 41 22.85 20.90 -53.67
N LEU A 42 24.16 20.68 -53.56
CA LEU A 42 24.79 19.69 -52.68
C LEU A 42 25.32 20.29 -51.35
N ALA A 43 25.52 21.63 -51.30
CA ALA A 43 25.99 22.29 -50.08
C ALA A 43 24.93 22.29 -48.99
N PRO A 44 25.14 21.54 -47.88
CA PRO A 44 24.17 21.48 -46.81
C PRO A 44 24.25 22.78 -45.96
N LEU A 45 23.09 23.38 -45.72
CA LEU A 45 22.90 24.49 -44.79
C LEU A 45 22.03 23.97 -43.64
N ASP A 46 22.50 24.11 -42.43
CA ASP A 46 21.72 23.78 -41.22
C ASP A 46 20.51 24.68 -41.15
N GLN A 47 19.34 24.06 -41.10
CA GLN A 47 18.10 24.76 -40.82
C GLN A 47 17.77 24.58 -39.33
N GLY A 48 17.52 25.68 -38.60
CA GLY A 48 17.13 25.59 -37.21
C GLY A 48 16.17 26.71 -36.81
N ILE A 49 15.61 26.54 -35.66
CA ILE A 49 14.68 27.45 -35.01
C ILE A 49 15.33 27.99 -33.75
N ALA A 50 15.45 29.33 -33.66
CA ALA A 50 15.93 29.95 -32.44
C ALA A 50 14.76 30.10 -31.45
N VAL A 51 14.95 29.57 -30.24
CA VAL A 51 13.99 29.62 -29.15
C VAL A 51 14.66 30.23 -27.93
N GLN A 52 14.06 31.26 -27.39
CA GLN A 52 14.54 31.86 -26.13
C GLN A 52 14.06 31.02 -24.96
N GLY A 53 14.95 30.79 -23.99
CA GLY A 53 14.68 29.97 -22.83
C GLY A 53 15.45 30.41 -21.58
N THR A 54 15.23 29.69 -20.52
CA THR A 54 15.90 29.87 -19.24
C THR A 54 16.37 28.53 -18.73
N VAL A 55 17.49 28.52 -18.02
CA VAL A 55 18.00 27.31 -17.35
C VAL A 55 17.09 26.97 -16.18
N VAL A 56 16.59 25.77 -16.16
CA VAL A 56 15.78 25.19 -15.07
C VAL A 56 16.44 23.92 -14.52
N VAL A 57 16.13 23.59 -13.29
CA VAL A 57 16.54 22.30 -12.70
C VAL A 57 15.52 21.24 -13.10
N SER A 58 15.97 20.12 -13.62
CA SER A 58 15.10 19.02 -14.08
C SER A 58 14.24 18.39 -12.97
N GLY A 59 14.57 18.61 -11.72
CA GLY A 59 13.85 18.11 -10.54
C GLY A 59 12.75 19.02 -10.07
N LYS A 60 11.53 18.51 -9.97
CA LYS A 60 10.45 19.23 -9.26
C LYS A 60 10.84 19.34 -7.79
N ARG A 61 10.62 20.50 -7.20
CA ARG A 61 10.73 20.69 -5.74
C ARG A 61 9.85 19.67 -5.04
N LYS A 62 10.40 18.99 -4.06
CA LYS A 62 9.66 18.02 -3.23
C LYS A 62 9.15 18.73 -1.99
N ALA A 63 7.84 18.89 -1.88
CA ALA A 63 7.22 19.46 -0.69
C ALA A 63 7.30 18.44 0.46
N VAL A 64 7.81 18.87 1.60
CA VAL A 64 7.82 18.12 2.84
C VAL A 64 6.60 18.56 3.64
N GLN A 65 5.69 17.63 3.89
CA GLN A 65 4.43 17.89 4.57
C GLN A 65 4.33 17.10 5.85
N SER A 66 3.64 17.65 6.86
CA SER A 66 3.28 16.89 8.06
C SER A 66 2.15 15.92 7.74
N LEU A 67 2.30 14.64 8.10
CA LEU A 67 1.25 13.66 7.96
C LEU A 67 0.14 13.86 9.00
N ASP A 68 0.54 14.13 10.25
CA ASP A 68 -0.34 14.34 11.40
C ASP A 68 -0.27 15.77 11.91
N SER A 69 -1.29 16.19 12.64
CA SER A 69 -1.28 17.46 13.37
C SER A 69 -0.51 17.31 14.67
N GLY A 70 0.30 18.29 15.02
CA GLY A 70 1.09 18.23 16.26
C GLY A 70 1.79 19.54 16.57
N VAL A 71 2.53 19.54 17.69
CA VAL A 71 3.38 20.63 18.10
C VAL A 71 4.81 20.32 17.68
N VAL A 72 5.50 21.26 17.03
CA VAL A 72 6.91 21.08 16.65
C VAL A 72 7.79 21.16 17.91
N SER A 73 8.37 20.04 18.30
CA SER A 73 9.28 19.96 19.45
C SER A 73 10.67 20.52 19.10
N ARG A 74 11.19 20.18 17.90
CA ARG A 74 12.49 20.65 17.42
C ARG A 74 12.50 20.87 15.91
N ILE A 75 13.27 21.88 15.50
CA ILE A 75 13.60 22.16 14.10
C ILE A 75 15.08 21.81 13.93
N LEU A 76 15.37 20.80 13.10
CA LEU A 76 16.73 20.25 12.92
C LEU A 76 17.41 20.77 11.65
N VAL A 77 16.72 21.59 10.86
CA VAL A 77 17.16 22.10 9.56
C VAL A 77 17.08 23.62 9.53
N THR A 78 18.00 24.26 8.80
CA THR A 78 17.98 25.70 8.50
C THR A 78 17.74 25.92 7.01
N GLU A 79 17.20 27.09 6.66
CA GLU A 79 16.98 27.45 5.26
C GLU A 79 18.31 27.53 4.49
N GLY A 80 18.37 26.90 3.33
CA GLY A 80 19.59 26.80 2.51
C GLY A 80 20.52 25.66 2.90
N GLN A 81 20.21 24.86 3.92
CA GLN A 81 21.02 23.72 4.35
C GLN A 81 20.90 22.56 3.35
N ALA A 82 22.03 21.91 3.07
CA ALA A 82 22.04 20.65 2.32
C ALA A 82 21.61 19.51 3.24
N VAL A 83 20.66 18.70 2.78
CA VAL A 83 20.06 17.56 3.50
C VAL A 83 20.16 16.31 2.67
N LYS A 84 20.24 15.14 3.34
CA LYS A 84 20.25 13.81 2.71
C LYS A 84 18.89 13.15 2.82
N GLU A 85 18.60 12.25 1.89
CA GLU A 85 17.40 11.41 1.97
C GLU A 85 17.35 10.65 3.30
N GLY A 86 16.19 10.72 3.99
CA GLY A 86 16.00 10.10 5.31
C GLY A 86 16.57 10.91 6.49
N GLU A 87 17.19 12.08 6.26
CA GLU A 87 17.67 12.95 7.34
C GLU A 87 16.48 13.60 8.07
N PRO A 88 16.44 13.60 9.43
CA PRO A 88 15.36 14.21 10.17
C PRO A 88 15.41 15.75 10.07
N LEU A 89 14.30 16.34 9.64
CA LEU A 89 14.16 17.79 9.43
C LEU A 89 13.38 18.46 10.56
N PHE A 90 12.31 17.81 11.01
CA PHE A 90 11.48 18.28 12.13
C PHE A 90 11.15 17.09 13.04
N ARG A 91 11.00 17.38 14.31
CA ARG A 91 10.47 16.44 15.29
C ARG A 91 9.22 17.05 15.92
N LEU A 92 8.10 16.35 15.83
CA LEU A 92 6.89 16.68 16.55
C LEU A 92 6.98 16.21 18.01
N ASP A 93 6.18 16.75 18.88
CA ASP A 93 6.05 16.28 20.26
C ASP A 93 5.45 14.86 20.28
N GLN A 94 6.23 13.91 20.76
CA GLN A 94 5.93 12.48 20.77
C GLN A 94 5.24 12.03 22.07
N THR A 95 5.20 12.88 23.10
CA THR A 95 4.80 12.51 24.47
C THR A 95 3.42 11.85 24.50
N GLN A 96 2.45 12.44 23.84
CA GLN A 96 1.08 11.88 23.81
C GLN A 96 1.01 10.60 22.97
N VAL A 97 1.63 10.60 21.80
CA VAL A 97 1.60 9.44 20.89
C VAL A 97 2.34 8.24 21.48
N GLU A 98 3.47 8.47 22.16
CA GLU A 98 4.17 7.42 22.90
C GLU A 98 3.32 6.84 24.03
N ALA A 99 2.64 7.69 24.80
CA ALA A 99 1.73 7.25 25.87
C ALA A 99 0.57 6.40 25.30
N ASP A 100 0.01 6.81 24.17
CA ASP A 100 -1.05 6.07 23.47
C ASP A 100 -0.56 4.71 22.96
N VAL A 101 0.61 4.65 22.34
CA VAL A 101 1.25 3.39 21.91
C VAL A 101 1.50 2.47 23.10
N GLN A 102 2.01 2.97 24.21
CA GLN A 102 2.25 2.15 25.42
C GLN A 102 0.93 1.64 26.03
N SER A 103 -0.09 2.47 26.08
CA SER A 103 -1.43 2.08 26.54
C SER A 103 -2.05 0.99 25.67
N LEU A 104 -2.05 1.19 24.34
CA LEU A 104 -2.57 0.23 23.38
C LEU A 104 -1.78 -1.08 23.41
N ARG A 105 -0.47 -1.03 23.55
CA ARG A 105 0.38 -2.21 23.69
C ARG A 105 0.04 -3.02 24.93
N ALA A 106 -0.19 -2.36 26.06
CA ALA A 106 -0.61 -3.04 27.28
C ALA A 106 -1.99 -3.69 27.14
N GLN A 107 -2.95 -3.00 26.54
CA GLN A 107 -4.29 -3.52 26.25
C GLN A 107 -4.25 -4.70 25.26
N TYR A 108 -3.46 -4.61 24.21
CA TYR A 108 -3.26 -5.69 23.24
C TYR A 108 -2.70 -6.95 23.91
N ARG A 109 -1.64 -6.81 24.71
CA ARG A 109 -1.02 -7.93 25.44
C ARG A 109 -2.01 -8.61 26.40
N LEU A 110 -2.83 -7.81 27.11
CA LEU A 110 -3.88 -8.34 27.98
C LEU A 110 -4.96 -9.10 27.18
N ALA A 111 -5.42 -8.53 26.07
CA ALA A 111 -6.41 -9.19 25.21
C ALA A 111 -5.85 -10.48 24.60
N TRP A 112 -4.60 -10.47 24.17
CA TRP A 112 -3.93 -11.64 23.59
C TRP A 112 -3.71 -12.76 24.62
N ALA A 113 -3.32 -12.41 25.85
CA ALA A 113 -3.24 -13.38 26.95
C ALA A 113 -4.61 -14.00 27.28
N SER A 114 -5.67 -13.19 27.27
CA SER A 114 -7.05 -13.65 27.45
C SER A 114 -7.50 -14.57 26.33
N LEU A 115 -7.19 -14.23 25.07
CA LEU A 115 -7.46 -15.07 23.88
C LEU A 115 -6.77 -16.43 23.98
N ALA A 116 -5.49 -16.45 24.38
CA ALA A 116 -4.73 -17.67 24.56
C ALA A 116 -5.35 -18.59 25.64
N ARG A 117 -5.86 -18.01 26.74
CA ARG A 117 -6.60 -18.76 27.75
C ARG A 117 -7.89 -19.37 27.20
N TRP A 118 -8.73 -18.56 26.53
CA TRP A 118 -9.97 -19.06 25.93
C TRP A 118 -9.75 -20.12 24.87
N GLN A 119 -8.68 -19.96 24.07
CA GLN A 119 -8.27 -20.97 23.11
C GLN A 119 -7.89 -22.27 23.81
N SER A 120 -7.12 -22.20 24.90
CA SER A 120 -6.72 -23.37 25.67
C SER A 120 -7.92 -24.07 26.33
N GLU A 121 -8.93 -23.29 26.84
CA GLU A 121 -10.20 -23.82 27.34
C GLU A 121 -11.01 -24.51 26.22
N ARG A 122 -11.12 -23.89 25.04
CA ARG A 122 -11.81 -24.44 23.88
C ARG A 122 -11.21 -25.77 23.43
N ASP A 123 -9.89 -25.80 23.35
CA ASP A 123 -9.13 -26.97 22.88
C ASP A 123 -8.91 -27.99 23.99
N ASN A 124 -9.49 -27.76 25.19
CA ASN A 124 -9.45 -28.60 26.36
C ASN A 124 -8.02 -29.00 26.78
N LEU A 125 -7.08 -28.06 26.69
CA LEU A 125 -5.70 -28.29 27.09
C LEU A 125 -5.57 -28.41 28.61
N SER A 126 -4.49 -29.02 29.10
CA SER A 126 -4.18 -29.13 30.52
C SER A 126 -3.71 -27.80 31.14
N GLU A 127 -3.06 -26.97 30.33
CA GLU A 127 -2.47 -25.68 30.73
C GLU A 127 -2.74 -24.63 29.67
N VAL A 128 -2.59 -23.36 30.05
CA VAL A 128 -2.69 -22.26 29.08
C VAL A 128 -1.46 -22.23 28.21
N ASN A 129 -1.65 -22.37 26.89
CA ASN A 129 -0.58 -22.23 25.91
C ASN A 129 -0.48 -20.77 25.46
N PHE A 130 0.41 -20.00 26.11
CA PHE A 130 0.69 -18.64 25.69
C PHE A 130 1.65 -18.61 24.50
N PRO A 131 1.46 -17.66 23.55
CA PRO A 131 2.43 -17.39 22.48
C PRO A 131 3.82 -17.08 23.03
N ALA A 132 4.86 -17.55 22.33
CA ALA A 132 6.25 -17.39 22.77
C ALA A 132 6.64 -15.91 22.97
N GLU A 133 6.09 -15.00 22.16
CA GLU A 133 6.32 -13.56 22.26
C GLU A 133 5.79 -12.97 23.56
N LEU A 134 4.60 -13.40 24.03
CA LEU A 134 4.07 -12.98 25.32
C LEU A 134 4.92 -13.50 26.48
N ILE A 135 5.39 -14.74 26.39
CA ILE A 135 6.27 -15.34 27.40
C ILE A 135 7.60 -14.57 27.44
N ALA A 136 8.21 -14.31 26.29
CA ALA A 136 9.46 -13.58 26.19
C ALA A 136 9.32 -12.15 26.74
N ALA A 137 8.22 -11.46 26.45
CA ALA A 137 7.97 -10.11 26.95
C ALA A 137 7.65 -10.07 28.47
N GLY A 138 7.10 -11.14 29.04
CA GLY A 138 6.80 -11.21 30.47
C GLY A 138 7.92 -11.81 31.35
N HIS A 139 8.75 -12.71 30.81
CA HIS A 139 9.74 -13.48 31.57
C HIS A 139 11.12 -13.56 30.89
N GLY A 140 11.37 -12.78 29.82
CA GLY A 140 12.63 -12.78 29.06
C GLY A 140 13.77 -12.00 29.76
N GLN A 141 14.73 -11.52 28.97
CA GLN A 141 15.92 -10.79 29.47
C GLN A 141 15.57 -9.42 30.06
N ASP A 142 14.52 -8.76 29.57
CA ASP A 142 13.99 -7.50 30.10
C ASP A 142 12.46 -7.67 30.34
N PRO A 143 12.08 -8.30 31.48
CA PRO A 143 10.71 -8.68 31.74
C PRO A 143 9.84 -7.47 32.08
N ASP A 144 8.65 -7.40 31.49
CA ASP A 144 7.59 -6.50 31.93
C ASP A 144 6.85 -7.14 33.13
N PRO A 145 7.05 -6.63 34.36
CA PRO A 145 6.43 -7.23 35.56
C PRO A 145 4.91 -7.20 35.52
N ARG A 146 4.31 -6.20 34.85
CA ARG A 146 2.85 -6.08 34.71
C ARG A 146 2.32 -7.19 33.81
N LEU A 147 3.01 -7.48 32.70
CA LEU A 147 2.63 -8.57 31.83
C LEU A 147 2.78 -9.93 32.51
N ALA A 148 3.86 -10.15 33.27
CA ALA A 148 4.06 -11.38 34.05
C ALA A 148 2.89 -11.63 35.02
N MET A 149 2.42 -10.60 35.74
CA MET A 149 1.23 -10.69 36.59
C MET A 149 -0.04 -11.02 35.82
N VAL A 150 -0.22 -10.45 34.62
CA VAL A 150 -1.36 -10.75 33.75
C VAL A 150 -1.34 -12.23 33.33
N LEU A 151 -0.20 -12.74 32.88
CA LEU A 151 -0.07 -14.15 32.45
C LEU A 151 -0.37 -15.10 33.61
N GLU A 152 0.15 -14.82 34.80
CA GLU A 152 -0.13 -15.63 35.99
C GLU A 152 -1.60 -15.57 36.40
N GLY A 153 -2.22 -14.39 36.35
CA GLY A 153 -3.66 -14.22 36.59
C GLY A 153 -4.51 -15.04 35.61
N GLN A 154 -4.12 -15.10 34.32
CA GLN A 154 -4.82 -15.92 33.33
C GLN A 154 -4.65 -17.42 33.58
N ARG A 155 -3.46 -17.90 34.03
CA ARG A 155 -3.26 -19.29 34.46
C ARG A 155 -4.16 -19.67 35.65
N GLN A 156 -4.21 -18.79 36.64
CA GLN A 156 -5.00 -18.98 37.83
C GLN A 156 -6.51 -19.04 37.55
N LEU A 157 -6.98 -18.13 36.67
CA LEU A 157 -8.36 -18.12 36.23
C LEU A 157 -8.72 -19.39 35.46
N PHE A 158 -7.85 -19.85 34.54
CA PHE A 158 -8.00 -21.08 33.80
C PHE A 158 -8.14 -22.31 34.73
N SER A 159 -7.20 -22.45 35.70
CA SER A 159 -7.22 -23.57 36.63
C SER A 159 -8.46 -23.54 37.53
N SER A 160 -8.87 -22.37 38.02
CA SER A 160 -10.05 -22.19 38.86
C SER A 160 -11.34 -22.59 38.13
N ARG A 161 -11.51 -22.14 36.90
CA ARG A 161 -12.69 -22.45 36.06
C ARG A 161 -12.77 -23.96 35.77
N ARG A 162 -11.65 -24.59 35.40
CA ARG A 162 -11.60 -26.06 35.16
C ARG A 162 -11.93 -26.85 36.42
N GLN A 163 -11.38 -26.45 37.57
CA GLN A 163 -11.66 -27.10 38.83
C GLN A 163 -13.13 -26.96 39.24
N ALA A 164 -13.73 -25.79 39.02
CA ALA A 164 -15.14 -25.56 39.30
C ALA A 164 -16.02 -26.48 38.44
N LEU A 165 -15.78 -26.54 37.14
CA LEU A 165 -16.50 -27.40 36.23
C LEU A 165 -16.34 -28.90 36.63
N ALA A 166 -15.11 -29.33 36.91
CA ALA A 166 -14.82 -30.69 37.29
C ALA A 166 -15.54 -31.10 38.58
N ARG A 167 -15.58 -30.23 39.61
CA ARG A 167 -16.30 -30.52 40.88
C ARG A 167 -17.81 -30.64 40.65
N GLU A 168 -18.39 -29.78 39.84
CA GLU A 168 -19.81 -29.78 39.54
C GLU A 168 -20.20 -31.04 38.74
N GLN A 169 -19.40 -31.43 37.75
CA GLN A 169 -19.59 -32.67 37.00
C GLN A 169 -19.44 -33.89 37.90
N ALA A 170 -18.43 -33.90 38.79
CA ALA A 170 -18.23 -34.99 39.73
C ALA A 170 -19.42 -35.12 40.71
N GLY A 171 -20.00 -34.00 41.15
CA GLY A 171 -21.22 -34.03 41.99
C GLY A 171 -22.42 -34.68 41.33
N LEU A 172 -22.67 -34.31 40.05
CA LEU A 172 -23.74 -34.92 39.25
C LEU A 172 -23.47 -36.41 38.97
N GLN A 173 -22.25 -36.77 38.69
CA GLN A 173 -21.83 -38.15 38.45
C GLN A 173 -22.01 -38.99 39.70
N ALA A 174 -21.61 -38.49 40.87
CA ALA A 174 -21.83 -39.19 42.17
C ALA A 174 -23.34 -39.40 42.45
N SER A 175 -24.17 -38.41 42.13
CA SER A 175 -25.63 -38.52 42.24
C SER A 175 -26.20 -39.64 41.35
N ILE A 176 -25.72 -39.73 40.09
CA ILE A 176 -26.10 -40.81 39.13
C ILE A 176 -25.69 -42.16 39.67
N GLU A 177 -24.47 -42.30 40.18
CA GLU A 177 -23.95 -43.54 40.73
C GLU A 177 -24.73 -43.98 41.99
N GLY A 178 -25.02 -43.06 42.90
CA GLY A 178 -25.84 -43.31 44.08
C GLY A 178 -27.25 -43.78 43.73
N ALA A 179 -27.92 -43.09 42.79
CA ALA A 179 -29.23 -43.52 42.29
C ALA A 179 -29.15 -44.88 41.57
N GLY A 180 -28.06 -45.15 40.85
CA GLY A 180 -27.80 -46.47 40.22
C GLY A 180 -27.68 -47.59 41.23
N ALA A 181 -26.99 -47.35 42.37
CA ALA A 181 -26.90 -48.35 43.45
C ALA A 181 -28.27 -48.60 44.10
N GLN A 182 -29.06 -47.54 44.33
CA GLN A 182 -30.44 -47.65 44.84
C GLN A 182 -31.33 -48.46 43.87
N LEU A 183 -31.24 -48.17 42.57
CA LEU A 183 -31.96 -48.90 41.51
C LEU A 183 -31.62 -50.39 41.54
N ALA A 184 -30.34 -50.73 41.69
CA ALA A 184 -29.91 -52.12 41.82
C ALA A 184 -30.46 -52.80 43.05
N GLY A 185 -30.61 -52.12 44.19
CA GLY A 185 -31.28 -52.55 45.39
C GLY A 185 -32.78 -52.86 45.13
N MET A 186 -33.48 -51.89 44.50
CA MET A 186 -34.92 -52.09 44.19
C MET A 186 -35.18 -53.18 43.20
N ARG A 187 -34.31 -53.45 42.24
CA ARG A 187 -34.41 -54.62 41.31
C ARG A 187 -34.21 -55.94 42.00
N ARG A 188 -33.33 -55.99 43.00
CA ARG A 188 -33.21 -57.26 43.85
C ARG A 188 -34.48 -57.47 44.67
N ALA A 189 -34.96 -56.44 45.38
CA ALA A 189 -36.20 -56.55 46.13
C ALA A 189 -37.39 -56.98 45.26
N ARG A 190 -37.47 -56.48 44.00
CA ARG A 190 -38.48 -56.98 43.04
C ARG A 190 -38.35 -58.45 42.72
N SER A 191 -37.08 -58.92 42.56
CA SER A 191 -36.85 -60.39 42.33
C SER A 191 -37.33 -61.20 43.49
N ASP A 192 -37.06 -60.76 44.73
CA ASP A 192 -37.47 -61.50 45.95
C ASP A 192 -39.00 -61.51 46.09
N LEU A 193 -39.69 -60.39 45.84
CA LEU A 193 -41.16 -60.26 45.82
C LEU A 193 -41.79 -61.17 44.76
N LEU A 194 -41.15 -61.25 43.57
CA LEU A 194 -41.62 -62.19 42.52
C LEU A 194 -41.53 -63.67 42.98
N ALA A 195 -40.41 -64.06 43.56
CA ALA A 195 -40.24 -65.40 44.10
C ALA A 195 -41.28 -65.74 45.21
N GLN A 196 -41.54 -64.76 46.09
CA GLN A 196 -42.56 -64.91 47.13
C GLN A 196 -43.98 -64.98 46.54
N ALA A 197 -44.33 -64.17 45.54
CA ALA A 197 -45.61 -64.22 44.85
C ALA A 197 -45.82 -65.58 44.17
N ASP A 198 -44.78 -66.13 43.51
CA ASP A 198 -44.84 -67.39 42.83
C ASP A 198 -45.00 -68.56 43.82
N SER A 199 -44.32 -68.54 44.98
CA SER A 199 -44.50 -69.49 46.07
C SER A 199 -45.96 -69.48 46.60
N LEU A 200 -46.52 -68.28 46.84
CA LEU A 200 -47.90 -68.17 47.31
C LEU A 200 -48.91 -68.62 46.26
N ARG A 201 -48.69 -68.39 44.95
CA ARG A 201 -49.51 -68.82 43.84
C ARG A 201 -49.50 -70.40 43.79
N GLN A 202 -48.33 -71.04 43.96
CA GLN A 202 -48.20 -72.49 44.00
C GLN A 202 -48.92 -73.05 45.21
N GLN A 203 -48.81 -72.46 46.39
CA GLN A 203 -49.53 -72.83 47.58
C GLN A 203 -51.03 -72.72 47.37
N LEU A 204 -51.55 -71.65 46.82
CA LEU A 204 -52.94 -71.41 46.46
C LEU A 204 -53.45 -72.52 45.48
N SER A 205 -52.69 -72.79 44.41
CA SER A 205 -53.04 -73.80 43.43
C SER A 205 -53.16 -75.20 44.03
N ASN A 206 -52.34 -75.52 45.02
CA ASN A 206 -52.41 -76.77 45.74
C ASN A 206 -53.57 -76.83 46.75
N LEU A 207 -53.89 -75.77 47.41
CA LEU A 207 -54.93 -75.66 48.42
C LEU A 207 -56.35 -75.52 47.86
N GLN A 208 -56.51 -74.93 46.67
CA GLN A 208 -57.79 -74.64 46.03
C GLN A 208 -58.67 -75.90 45.82
N PRO A 209 -58.15 -77.04 45.29
CA PRO A 209 -58.94 -78.29 45.15
C PRO A 209 -59.29 -78.89 46.49
N LEU A 210 -58.44 -78.80 47.52
CA LEU A 210 -58.68 -79.29 48.86
C LEU A 210 -59.81 -78.52 49.57
N ALA A 211 -59.88 -77.18 49.37
CA ALA A 211 -60.93 -76.34 49.89
C ALA A 211 -62.29 -76.64 49.22
N GLN A 212 -62.27 -76.89 47.90
CA GLN A 212 -63.47 -77.23 47.12
C GLN A 212 -64.08 -78.58 47.57
N ASN A 213 -63.25 -79.49 47.96
CA ASN A 213 -63.62 -80.81 48.44
C ASN A 213 -63.95 -80.85 49.96
N GLY A 214 -63.88 -79.72 50.65
CA GLY A 214 -64.18 -79.59 52.07
C GLY A 214 -63.13 -80.08 53.04
N PHE A 215 -61.91 -80.49 52.57
CA PHE A 215 -60.80 -81.03 53.39
C PHE A 215 -60.07 -79.93 54.19
N ILE A 216 -60.21 -78.62 53.79
CA ILE A 216 -59.66 -77.50 54.55
C ILE A 216 -60.67 -76.36 54.73
N PRO A 217 -60.58 -75.60 55.81
CA PRO A 217 -61.47 -74.47 56.02
C PRO A 217 -61.22 -73.33 54.97
N ARG A 218 -62.27 -72.75 54.39
CA ARG A 218 -62.22 -71.68 53.40
C ARG A 218 -61.49 -70.47 53.85
N ASN A 219 -61.49 -70.16 55.16
CA ASN A 219 -60.75 -69.05 55.77
C ASN A 219 -59.23 -69.14 55.49
N ARG A 220 -58.68 -70.37 55.41
CA ARG A 220 -57.27 -70.57 55.11
C ARG A 220 -56.89 -70.21 53.67
N LEU A 221 -57.77 -70.51 52.74
CA LEU A 221 -57.60 -70.10 51.36
C LEU A 221 -57.61 -68.56 51.22
N LEU A 222 -58.59 -67.90 51.83
CA LEU A 222 -58.71 -66.44 51.88
C LEU A 222 -57.51 -65.73 52.51
N GLU A 223 -56.88 -66.40 53.50
CA GLU A 223 -55.62 -65.96 54.14
C GLU A 223 -54.47 -65.82 53.12
N TYR A 224 -54.24 -66.91 52.31
CA TYR A 224 -53.18 -66.89 51.29
C TYR A 224 -53.53 -65.94 50.09
N GLU A 225 -54.79 -65.79 49.74
CA GLU A 225 -55.24 -64.82 48.76
C GLU A 225 -54.94 -63.40 49.20
N ARG A 226 -55.16 -63.06 50.47
CA ARG A 226 -54.88 -61.80 51.07
C ARG A 226 -53.36 -61.48 51.10
N GLN A 227 -52.54 -62.53 51.48
CA GLN A 227 -51.06 -62.43 51.46
C GLN A 227 -50.55 -62.20 50.02
N LEU A 228 -51.07 -62.92 49.04
CA LEU A 228 -50.71 -62.67 47.63
C LEU A 228 -51.08 -61.27 47.17
N SER A 229 -52.28 -60.76 47.55
CA SER A 229 -52.68 -59.39 47.23
C SER A 229 -51.78 -58.37 47.85
N GLN A 230 -51.33 -58.62 49.11
CA GLN A 230 -50.35 -57.74 49.76
C GLN A 230 -49.01 -57.70 49.03
N VAL A 231 -48.47 -58.87 48.66
CA VAL A 231 -47.21 -58.96 47.88
C VAL A 231 -47.34 -58.27 46.54
N GLN A 232 -48.47 -58.36 45.84
CA GLN A 232 -48.78 -57.68 44.61
C GLN A 232 -48.78 -56.20 44.78
N GLN A 233 -49.37 -55.70 45.88
CA GLN A 233 -49.32 -54.25 46.22
C GLN A 233 -47.88 -53.76 46.45
N GLU A 234 -47.06 -54.51 47.18
CA GLU A 234 -45.64 -54.21 47.40
C GLU A 234 -44.84 -54.21 46.11
N MET A 235 -45.13 -55.16 45.19
CA MET A 235 -44.55 -55.19 43.85
C MET A 235 -44.92 -53.94 43.04
N ALA A 236 -46.19 -53.49 43.09
CA ALA A 236 -46.63 -52.27 42.39
C ALA A 236 -45.97 -51.02 42.95
N GLN A 237 -45.82 -50.93 44.28
CA GLN A 237 -45.08 -49.81 44.93
C GLN A 237 -43.60 -49.85 44.54
N ASN A 238 -42.94 -51.01 44.58
CA ASN A 238 -41.54 -51.18 44.14
C ASN A 238 -41.37 -50.78 42.67
N ALA A 239 -42.28 -51.14 41.79
CA ALA A 239 -42.26 -50.75 40.38
C ALA A 239 -42.39 -49.21 40.19
N GLY A 240 -43.28 -48.57 40.95
CA GLY A 240 -43.44 -47.11 40.95
C GLY A 240 -42.17 -46.39 41.40
N GLU A 241 -41.55 -46.87 42.49
CA GLU A 241 -40.31 -46.27 42.98
C GLU A 241 -39.12 -46.52 42.05
N THR A 242 -39.02 -47.72 41.47
CA THR A 242 -38.06 -48.02 40.40
C THR A 242 -38.15 -47.00 39.24
N GLY A 243 -39.36 -46.76 38.76
CA GLY A 243 -39.61 -45.79 37.68
C GLY A 243 -39.16 -44.36 38.04
N ARG A 244 -39.42 -43.91 39.28
CA ARG A 244 -38.97 -42.58 39.75
C ARG A 244 -37.45 -42.47 39.78
N ILE A 245 -36.76 -43.53 40.29
CA ILE A 245 -35.29 -43.53 40.34
C ILE A 245 -34.70 -43.52 38.91
N GLU A 246 -35.27 -44.32 37.99
CA GLU A 246 -34.84 -44.33 36.58
C GLU A 246 -35.01 -42.95 35.92
N GLN A 247 -36.14 -42.28 36.13
CA GLN A 247 -36.37 -40.91 35.64
C GLN A 247 -35.34 -39.91 36.23
N GLY A 248 -35.08 -40.02 37.55
CA GLY A 248 -34.07 -39.17 38.20
C GLY A 248 -32.65 -39.34 37.64
N ILE A 249 -32.29 -40.58 37.27
CA ILE A 249 -31.00 -40.87 36.62
C ILE A 249 -30.95 -40.23 35.21
N VAL A 250 -32.02 -40.35 34.43
CA VAL A 250 -32.09 -39.73 33.09
C VAL A 250 -32.00 -38.19 33.19
N GLU A 251 -32.75 -37.61 34.13
CA GLU A 251 -32.70 -36.15 34.36
C GLU A 251 -31.29 -35.70 34.77
N SER A 252 -30.63 -36.40 35.67
CA SER A 252 -29.27 -36.06 36.11
C SER A 252 -28.24 -36.20 34.97
N ARG A 253 -28.41 -37.16 34.08
CA ARG A 253 -27.57 -37.31 32.86
C ARG A 253 -27.78 -36.20 31.87
N LEU A 254 -29.04 -35.79 31.65
CA LEU A 254 -29.37 -34.65 30.80
C LEU A 254 -28.78 -33.35 31.36
N ARG A 255 -28.88 -33.12 32.67
CA ARG A 255 -28.25 -31.94 33.33
C ARG A 255 -26.74 -31.95 33.15
N LEU A 256 -26.07 -33.08 33.30
CA LEU A 256 -24.63 -33.21 33.07
C LEU A 256 -24.25 -32.87 31.63
N GLN A 257 -25.03 -33.31 30.65
CA GLN A 257 -24.83 -33.00 29.25
C GLN A 257 -25.07 -31.52 28.96
N GLN A 258 -26.19 -30.94 29.42
CA GLN A 258 -26.53 -29.54 29.26
C GLN A 258 -25.42 -28.64 29.82
N GLN A 259 -24.89 -28.95 30.99
CA GLN A 259 -23.82 -28.19 31.61
C GLN A 259 -22.53 -28.20 30.78
N ARG A 260 -22.18 -29.36 30.19
CA ARG A 260 -21.04 -29.46 29.28
C ARG A 260 -21.22 -28.61 28.02
N GLU A 261 -22.41 -28.66 27.44
CA GLU A 261 -22.76 -27.89 26.25
C GLU A 261 -22.78 -26.39 26.52
N GLU A 262 -23.34 -25.95 27.65
CA GLU A 262 -23.40 -24.57 28.06
C GLU A 262 -21.98 -23.99 28.31
N TYR A 263 -21.12 -24.74 29.00
CA TYR A 263 -19.72 -24.35 29.17
C TYR A 263 -19.00 -24.22 27.82
N GLN A 264 -19.16 -25.18 26.93
CA GLN A 264 -18.56 -25.12 25.60
C GLN A 264 -19.08 -23.97 24.74
N LYS A 265 -20.36 -23.66 24.85
CA LYS A 265 -20.99 -22.50 24.19
C LYS A 265 -20.41 -21.20 24.73
N GLU A 266 -20.34 -21.05 26.04
CA GLU A 266 -19.72 -19.89 26.69
C GLU A 266 -18.27 -19.71 26.21
N VAL A 267 -17.46 -20.75 26.29
CA VAL A 267 -16.05 -20.71 25.88
C VAL A 267 -15.89 -20.27 24.43
N ARG A 268 -16.70 -20.83 23.51
CA ARG A 268 -16.64 -20.44 22.09
C ARG A 268 -17.04 -19.00 21.86
N THR A 269 -18.08 -18.52 22.54
CA THR A 269 -18.50 -17.12 22.44
C THR A 269 -17.42 -16.19 22.95
N GLN A 270 -16.89 -16.46 24.13
CA GLN A 270 -15.83 -15.63 24.73
C GLN A 270 -14.52 -15.68 23.93
N TRP A 271 -14.20 -16.82 23.32
CA TRP A 271 -13.06 -16.95 22.41
C TRP A 271 -13.24 -16.05 21.18
N ALA A 272 -14.42 -16.06 20.56
CA ALA A 272 -14.71 -15.24 19.39
C ALA A 272 -14.63 -13.74 19.74
N ASP A 273 -15.22 -13.33 20.88
CA ASP A 273 -15.16 -11.93 21.35
C ASP A 273 -13.71 -11.50 21.65
N ALA A 274 -12.93 -12.38 22.31
CA ALA A 274 -11.52 -12.12 22.58
C ALA A 274 -10.69 -12.02 21.32
N GLN A 275 -10.99 -12.80 20.29
CA GLN A 275 -10.34 -12.75 18.98
C GLN A 275 -10.59 -11.42 18.29
N VAL A 276 -11.85 -10.97 18.20
CA VAL A 276 -12.21 -9.69 17.60
C VAL A 276 -11.54 -8.54 18.35
N LYS A 277 -11.57 -8.56 19.68
CA LYS A 277 -10.92 -7.54 20.51
C LYS A 277 -9.42 -7.47 20.29
N THR A 278 -8.75 -8.63 20.19
CA THR A 278 -7.29 -8.71 19.96
C THR A 278 -6.93 -8.13 18.60
N LEU A 279 -7.65 -8.51 17.54
CA LEU A 279 -7.45 -7.99 16.18
C LEU A 279 -7.68 -6.47 16.11
N THR A 280 -8.72 -5.97 16.77
CA THR A 280 -9.00 -4.52 16.82
C THR A 280 -7.87 -3.75 17.49
N LEU A 281 -7.38 -4.25 18.64
CA LEU A 281 -6.28 -3.61 19.37
C LEU A 281 -4.95 -3.71 18.61
N GLU A 282 -4.72 -4.78 17.88
CA GLU A 282 -3.55 -4.95 17.01
C GLU A 282 -3.52 -3.86 15.91
N GLN A 283 -4.66 -3.64 15.24
CA GLN A 283 -4.78 -2.61 14.21
C GLN A 283 -4.63 -1.19 14.79
N GLN A 284 -5.22 -0.94 15.96
CA GLN A 284 -5.07 0.35 16.64
C GLN A 284 -3.61 0.60 17.05
N LEU A 285 -2.93 -0.42 17.56
CA LEU A 285 -1.51 -0.35 17.93
C LEU A 285 -0.63 -0.10 16.69
N ALA A 286 -0.90 -0.77 15.57
CA ALA A 286 -0.20 -0.55 14.32
C ALA A 286 -0.39 0.89 13.81
N SER A 287 -1.62 1.43 13.86
CA SER A 287 -1.93 2.82 13.48
C SER A 287 -1.21 3.82 14.38
N ALA A 288 -1.27 3.64 15.69
CA ALA A 288 -0.57 4.53 16.64
C ALA A 288 0.97 4.45 16.47
N GLY A 289 1.50 3.25 16.20
CA GLY A 289 2.92 3.05 15.90
C GLY A 289 3.36 3.76 14.61
N PHE A 290 2.50 3.74 13.59
CA PHE A 290 2.73 4.48 12.35
C PHE A 290 2.78 6.00 12.61
N SER A 291 1.84 6.56 13.35
CA SER A 291 1.85 7.98 13.74
C SER A 291 3.09 8.34 14.56
N LEU A 292 3.52 7.46 15.47
CA LEU A 292 4.75 7.67 16.24
C LEU A 292 5.99 7.72 15.33
N GLN A 293 6.10 6.80 14.40
CA GLN A 293 7.22 6.77 13.44
C GLN A 293 7.24 8.02 12.55
N HIS A 294 6.07 8.52 12.14
CA HIS A 294 5.95 9.71 11.28
C HIS A 294 5.93 11.02 12.04
N SER A 295 6.07 11.00 13.37
CA SER A 295 6.30 12.21 14.17
C SER A 295 7.71 12.79 13.96
N GLU A 296 8.66 12.03 13.41
CA GLU A 296 9.88 12.53 12.81
C GLU A 296 9.68 12.73 11.30
N ILE A 297 9.80 13.97 10.86
CA ILE A 297 9.59 14.35 9.46
C ILE A 297 10.94 14.34 8.78
N LEU A 298 11.10 13.44 7.80
CA LEU A 298 12.35 13.15 7.12
C LEU A 298 12.44 13.82 5.74
N ALA A 299 13.65 14.04 5.26
CA ALA A 299 13.91 14.52 3.91
C ALA A 299 13.54 13.47 2.86
N PRO A 300 12.77 13.81 1.81
CA PRO A 300 12.32 12.87 0.77
C PRO A 300 13.35 12.62 -0.34
N ALA A 301 14.49 13.33 -0.34
CA ALA A 301 15.61 13.18 -1.27
C ALA A 301 16.80 14.00 -0.81
N ASP A 302 17.98 13.70 -1.37
CA ASP A 302 19.17 14.57 -1.28
C ASP A 302 18.91 15.91 -1.95
N GLY A 303 19.17 17.02 -1.24
CA GLY A 303 18.87 18.33 -1.80
C GLY A 303 19.19 19.49 -0.87
N ILE A 304 18.65 20.65 -1.20
CA ILE A 304 18.76 21.86 -0.38
C ILE A 304 17.36 22.21 0.14
N ALA A 305 17.25 22.42 1.44
CA ALA A 305 16.03 22.85 2.11
C ALA A 305 15.76 24.33 1.79
N VAL A 306 14.57 24.64 1.28
CA VAL A 306 14.14 26.00 0.94
C VAL A 306 12.70 26.23 1.39
N ASN A 307 12.31 27.50 1.47
CA ASN A 307 10.92 27.90 1.77
C ASN A 307 10.41 27.29 3.10
N LEU A 308 11.18 27.51 4.16
CA LEU A 308 10.85 27.05 5.51
C LEU A 308 9.57 27.73 5.99
N GLY A 309 8.47 26.98 6.15
CA GLY A 309 7.16 27.50 6.57
C GLY A 309 6.97 27.54 8.11
N VAL A 310 7.86 26.92 8.87
CA VAL A 310 7.82 26.86 10.35
C VAL A 310 9.17 27.30 10.89
N HIS A 311 9.19 28.38 11.65
CA HIS A 311 10.43 29.01 12.13
C HIS A 311 10.62 28.93 13.65
N THR A 312 9.62 28.48 14.41
CA THR A 312 9.64 28.48 15.87
C THR A 312 9.32 27.09 16.44
N GLU A 313 10.11 26.64 17.40
CA GLU A 313 9.76 25.51 18.24
C GLU A 313 8.51 25.84 19.08
N GLY A 314 7.63 24.88 19.29
CA GLY A 314 6.32 25.09 19.90
C GLY A 314 5.22 25.49 18.89
N ALA A 315 5.52 25.65 17.61
CA ALA A 315 4.51 25.93 16.59
C ALA A 315 3.59 24.73 16.40
N VAL A 316 2.29 25.00 16.19
CA VAL A 316 1.30 23.98 15.86
C VAL A 316 1.21 23.79 14.35
N VAL A 317 1.41 22.59 13.88
CA VAL A 317 1.26 22.20 12.46
C VAL A 317 0.02 21.32 12.27
N ARG A 318 -0.56 21.40 11.08
CA ARG A 318 -1.73 20.61 10.68
C ARG A 318 -1.35 19.51 9.72
N ALA A 319 -2.13 18.44 9.69
CA ALA A 319 -1.98 17.40 8.69
C ALA A 319 -2.09 18.00 7.26
N GLY A 320 -1.17 17.59 6.37
CA GLY A 320 -1.06 18.12 5.01
C GLY A 320 -0.41 19.50 4.88
N GLN A 321 -0.03 20.14 5.98
CA GLN A 321 0.68 21.43 5.92
C GLN A 321 2.11 21.24 5.39
N THR A 322 2.49 22.01 4.39
CA THR A 322 3.88 22.06 3.89
C THR A 322 4.76 22.79 4.90
N LEU A 323 5.82 22.14 5.33
CA LEU A 323 6.76 22.65 6.32
C LEU A 323 8.00 23.28 5.66
N LEU A 324 8.49 22.67 4.60
CA LEU A 324 9.55 23.18 3.72
C LEU A 324 9.49 22.48 2.36
N GLU A 325 10.32 22.92 1.44
CA GLU A 325 10.54 22.28 0.14
C GLU A 325 12.00 21.83 0.03
N VAL A 326 12.24 20.66 -0.53
CA VAL A 326 13.59 20.18 -0.87
C VAL A 326 13.80 20.31 -2.37
N VAL A 327 14.82 21.07 -2.76
CA VAL A 327 15.31 21.14 -4.13
C VAL A 327 16.36 20.05 -4.31
N PRO A 328 16.12 19.00 -5.10
CA PRO A 328 17.07 17.90 -5.22
C PRO A 328 18.42 18.38 -5.79
N GLN A 329 19.52 17.93 -5.21
CA GLN A 329 20.87 18.14 -5.74
C GLN A 329 21.20 17.05 -6.77
N GLY A 330 22.03 17.41 -7.76
CA GLY A 330 22.45 16.45 -8.82
C GLY A 330 21.41 16.26 -9.93
N THR A 331 20.35 17.03 -9.94
CA THR A 331 19.40 17.04 -11.06
C THR A 331 20.06 17.70 -12.26
N ARG A 332 19.93 17.03 -13.42
CA ARG A 332 20.43 17.57 -14.71
C ARG A 332 19.84 18.95 -14.94
N LEU A 333 20.70 19.87 -15.37
CA LEU A 333 20.23 21.18 -15.84
C LEU A 333 19.54 20.99 -17.18
N GLU A 334 18.34 21.51 -17.31
CA GLU A 334 17.58 21.57 -18.53
C GLU A 334 17.41 23.04 -18.93
N VAL A 335 17.29 23.30 -20.23
CA VAL A 335 16.89 24.61 -20.69
C VAL A 335 15.45 24.54 -21.14
N GLU A 336 14.61 25.34 -20.51
CA GLU A 336 13.18 25.43 -20.84
C GLU A 336 12.97 26.67 -21.71
N GLY A 337 12.45 26.48 -22.94
CA GLY A 337 12.19 27.50 -23.90
C GLY A 337 10.74 27.58 -24.33
N ARG A 338 10.37 28.73 -24.89
CA ARG A 338 9.03 29.02 -25.38
C ARG A 338 9.02 28.90 -26.89
N LEU A 339 8.48 27.80 -27.40
CA LEU A 339 8.35 27.55 -28.83
C LEU A 339 7.04 28.17 -29.33
N PRO A 340 7.09 29.11 -30.31
CA PRO A 340 5.90 29.67 -30.94
C PRO A 340 5.04 28.56 -31.62
N VAL A 341 3.71 28.68 -31.51
CA VAL A 341 2.76 27.69 -32.02
C VAL A 341 2.93 27.37 -33.51
N ASN A 342 3.27 28.39 -34.32
CA ASN A 342 3.48 28.24 -35.77
C ASN A 342 4.72 27.42 -36.17
N LEU A 343 5.55 27.01 -35.18
CA LEU A 343 6.79 26.26 -35.41
C LEU A 343 6.76 24.84 -34.82
N ILE A 344 5.65 24.44 -34.21
CA ILE A 344 5.53 23.12 -33.56
C ILE A 344 5.74 21.96 -34.51
N ASP A 345 5.20 22.03 -35.73
CA ASP A 345 5.30 20.97 -36.74
C ASP A 345 6.74 20.72 -37.22
N LYS A 346 7.66 21.65 -36.92
CA LYS A 346 9.05 21.56 -37.38
C LYS A 346 10.00 21.03 -36.31
N VAL A 347 9.51 20.90 -35.05
CA VAL A 347 10.32 20.46 -33.92
C VAL A 347 9.84 19.10 -33.46
N GLY A 348 10.72 18.11 -33.48
CA GLY A 348 10.46 16.76 -32.99
C GLY A 348 11.25 16.43 -31.72
N SER A 349 10.86 15.37 -31.04
CA SER A 349 11.62 14.81 -29.93
C SER A 349 13.00 14.30 -30.40
N HIS A 350 14.00 14.42 -29.54
CA HIS A 350 15.38 13.98 -29.80
C HIS A 350 16.15 14.74 -30.90
N LEU A 351 15.65 15.89 -31.35
CA LEU A 351 16.42 16.72 -32.26
C LEU A 351 17.62 17.34 -31.52
N PRO A 352 18.79 17.44 -32.20
CA PRO A 352 19.95 18.10 -31.65
C PRO A 352 19.69 19.61 -31.53
N VAL A 353 20.12 20.18 -30.39
CA VAL A 353 19.95 21.59 -30.05
C VAL A 353 21.29 22.18 -29.68
N ASP A 354 21.66 23.31 -30.28
CA ASP A 354 22.80 24.11 -29.84
C ASP A 354 22.30 25.16 -28.85
N ILE A 355 22.83 25.11 -27.63
CA ILE A 355 22.48 26.03 -26.56
C ILE A 355 23.57 27.07 -26.36
N LEU A 356 23.19 28.32 -26.36
CA LEU A 356 24.04 29.46 -26.09
C LEU A 356 23.55 30.18 -24.83
N PHE A 357 24.39 30.24 -23.79
CA PHE A 357 24.07 30.97 -22.56
C PHE A 357 24.36 32.44 -22.75
N THR A 358 23.32 33.26 -22.91
CA THR A 358 23.43 34.70 -23.23
C THR A 358 23.94 35.53 -22.05
N ALA A 359 23.98 34.96 -20.84
CA ALA A 359 24.57 35.62 -19.66
C ALA A 359 26.10 35.68 -19.70
N PHE A 360 26.74 34.89 -20.57
CA PHE A 360 28.21 34.91 -20.75
C PHE A 360 28.63 35.64 -22.02
N ASN A 361 29.93 35.95 -22.13
CA ASN A 361 30.46 36.62 -23.31
C ASN A 361 30.40 35.65 -24.52
N GLN A 362 29.58 36.00 -25.51
CA GLN A 362 29.26 35.20 -26.69
C GLN A 362 30.48 34.86 -27.56
N ASN A 363 31.56 35.68 -27.50
CA ASN A 363 32.78 35.47 -28.29
C ASN A 363 33.74 34.42 -27.66
N SER A 364 33.60 34.13 -26.37
CA SER A 364 34.49 33.25 -25.63
C SER A 364 33.83 31.97 -25.11
N THR A 365 32.50 31.89 -25.11
CA THR A 365 31.77 30.76 -24.58
C THR A 365 31.44 29.77 -25.70
N PRO A 366 31.84 28.50 -25.61
CA PRO A 366 31.50 27.49 -26.61
C PRO A 366 30.01 27.22 -26.60
N ARG A 367 29.44 26.88 -27.75
CA ARG A 367 28.09 26.39 -27.87
C ARG A 367 28.00 24.98 -27.24
N VAL A 368 26.99 24.74 -26.48
CA VAL A 368 26.72 23.48 -25.80
C VAL A 368 25.68 22.71 -26.58
N THR A 369 26.00 21.48 -26.97
CA THR A 369 25.05 20.64 -27.70
C THR A 369 24.20 19.86 -26.68
N GLY A 370 22.91 19.90 -26.86
CA GLY A 370 21.90 19.16 -26.13
C GLY A 370 20.92 18.44 -27.06
N GLU A 371 19.93 17.83 -26.49
CA GLU A 371 18.83 17.19 -27.23
C GLU A 371 17.48 17.61 -26.67
N VAL A 372 16.47 17.70 -27.55
CA VAL A 372 15.08 17.95 -27.13
C VAL A 372 14.60 16.78 -26.30
N SER A 373 14.39 17.01 -24.99
CA SER A 373 13.92 16.01 -24.02
C SER A 373 12.39 15.95 -23.95
N LEU A 374 11.72 17.10 -24.10
CA LEU A 374 10.27 17.19 -23.98
C LEU A 374 9.73 18.38 -24.78
N ILE A 375 8.58 18.15 -25.42
CA ILE A 375 7.71 19.18 -25.95
C ILE A 375 6.37 19.04 -25.26
N SER A 376 5.80 20.12 -24.72
CA SER A 376 4.49 20.07 -24.07
C SER A 376 3.40 19.64 -25.04
N ALA A 377 2.47 18.78 -24.58
CA ALA A 377 1.35 18.33 -25.39
C ALA A 377 0.33 19.45 -25.63
N ASP A 378 0.18 20.35 -24.66
CA ASP A 378 -0.76 21.47 -24.70
C ASP A 378 -0.02 22.80 -24.85
N GLN A 379 -0.68 23.77 -25.50
CA GLN A 379 -0.25 25.15 -25.55
C GLN A 379 -0.51 25.86 -24.21
N LEU A 380 0.44 26.68 -23.79
CA LEU A 380 0.33 27.55 -22.63
C LEU A 380 0.25 29.02 -23.12
N GLU A 381 -0.38 29.84 -22.36
CA GLU A 381 -0.42 31.29 -22.62
C GLU A 381 0.59 32.03 -21.74
N ASP A 382 1.34 32.93 -22.29
CA ASP A 382 2.23 33.82 -21.53
C ASP A 382 1.40 34.87 -20.78
N GLU A 383 1.40 34.83 -19.46
CA GLU A 383 0.64 35.76 -18.60
C GLU A 383 0.93 37.24 -18.87
N LYS A 384 2.09 37.58 -19.43
CA LYS A 384 2.50 38.97 -19.71
C LYS A 384 2.13 39.42 -21.10
N THR A 385 2.22 38.55 -22.11
CA THR A 385 2.03 38.90 -23.52
C THR A 385 0.73 38.36 -24.12
N GLY A 386 0.07 37.40 -23.44
CA GLY A 386 -1.13 36.72 -23.94
C GLY A 386 -0.87 35.83 -25.18
N GLN A 387 0.39 35.60 -25.53
CA GLN A 387 0.74 34.81 -26.71
C GLN A 387 0.79 33.32 -26.34
N PRO A 388 0.17 32.46 -27.15
CA PRO A 388 0.26 31.02 -26.93
C PRO A 388 1.63 30.50 -27.38
N TYR A 389 2.19 29.57 -26.58
CA TYR A 389 3.47 28.90 -26.85
C TYR A 389 3.46 27.46 -26.34
N TYR A 390 4.34 26.61 -26.88
CA TYR A 390 4.66 25.31 -26.37
C TYR A 390 5.93 25.35 -25.54
N VAL A 391 5.97 24.58 -24.45
CA VAL A 391 7.19 24.41 -23.63
C VAL A 391 8.10 23.41 -24.31
N LEU A 392 9.30 23.86 -24.63
CA LEU A 392 10.37 23.04 -25.14
C LEU A 392 11.42 22.84 -24.06
N ARG A 393 11.71 21.60 -23.65
CA ARG A 393 12.80 21.29 -22.74
C ARG A 393 13.92 20.59 -23.47
N THR A 394 15.13 20.98 -23.14
CA THR A 394 16.35 20.44 -23.71
C THR A 394 17.26 19.97 -22.61
N SER A 395 17.69 18.71 -22.67
CA SER A 395 18.68 18.16 -21.74
C SER A 395 20.09 18.52 -22.22
N VAL A 396 20.94 18.90 -21.26
CA VAL A 396 22.37 19.15 -21.48
C VAL A 396 23.15 17.94 -20.98
N SER A 397 24.02 17.38 -21.81
CA SER A 397 24.85 16.24 -21.41
C SER A 397 25.94 16.67 -20.41
N ASP A 398 26.13 15.88 -19.34
CA ASP A 398 27.14 16.13 -18.30
C ASP A 398 28.57 16.21 -18.86
N ALA A 399 28.89 15.43 -19.91
CA ALA A 399 30.18 15.46 -20.59
C ALA A 399 30.48 16.80 -21.32
N VAL A 400 29.44 17.56 -21.61
CA VAL A 400 29.54 18.87 -22.29
C VAL A 400 29.65 20.00 -21.26
N MET A 401 29.11 19.79 -20.05
CA MET A 401 29.26 20.71 -18.92
C MET A 401 30.73 20.85 -18.48
N GLU A 402 31.53 19.80 -18.56
CA GLU A 402 32.97 19.84 -18.26
C GLU A 402 33.76 20.75 -19.22
N LYS A 403 33.27 20.95 -20.46
CA LYS A 403 33.92 21.81 -21.47
C LYS A 403 33.76 23.31 -21.22
N LEU A 404 32.95 23.69 -20.26
CA LEU A 404 32.70 25.08 -19.91
C LEU A 404 33.77 25.72 -19.00
N ASN A 405 34.93 25.06 -18.81
CA ASN A 405 36.13 25.60 -18.16
C ASN A 405 35.84 26.36 -16.85
N GLY A 406 35.03 25.78 -15.94
CA GLY A 406 34.76 26.37 -14.62
C GLY A 406 33.66 27.46 -14.58
N LEU A 407 32.93 27.71 -15.68
CA LEU A 407 31.75 28.55 -15.67
C LEU A 407 30.61 27.85 -14.96
N VAL A 408 30.14 28.40 -13.85
CA VAL A 408 29.02 27.88 -13.07
C VAL A 408 27.70 28.35 -13.67
N ILE A 409 26.96 27.42 -14.29
CA ILE A 409 25.62 27.70 -14.77
C ILE A 409 24.65 27.67 -13.58
N LYS A 410 23.85 28.71 -13.41
CA LYS A 410 22.87 28.82 -12.33
C LYS A 410 21.44 28.73 -12.88
N PRO A 411 20.51 28.12 -12.18
CA PRO A 411 19.10 28.18 -12.51
C PRO A 411 18.62 29.64 -12.66
N GLY A 412 17.74 29.90 -13.63
CA GLY A 412 17.28 31.25 -13.95
C GLY A 412 18.14 32.03 -14.95
N MET A 413 19.29 31.48 -15.38
CA MET A 413 20.10 32.13 -16.41
C MET A 413 19.39 32.11 -17.77
N PRO A 414 19.36 33.21 -18.54
CA PRO A 414 18.82 33.22 -19.89
C PRO A 414 19.74 32.46 -20.85
N ALA A 415 19.11 31.69 -21.73
CA ALA A 415 19.78 30.89 -22.76
C ALA A 415 18.99 30.99 -24.09
N GLU A 416 19.71 30.88 -25.20
CA GLU A 416 19.13 30.77 -26.52
C GLU A 416 19.39 29.36 -27.07
N MET A 417 18.34 28.71 -27.49
CA MET A 417 18.37 27.33 -28.04
C MET A 417 18.18 27.40 -29.55
N PHE A 418 19.08 26.83 -30.30
CA PHE A 418 18.96 26.67 -31.74
C PHE A 418 18.67 25.18 -32.06
N VAL A 419 17.39 24.88 -32.28
CA VAL A 419 16.95 23.52 -32.58
C VAL A 419 17.22 23.22 -34.05
N ARG A 420 18.07 22.24 -34.35
CA ARG A 420 18.38 21.82 -35.73
C ARG A 420 17.23 20.99 -36.27
N THR A 421 16.52 21.55 -37.27
CA THR A 421 15.32 20.89 -37.83
C THR A 421 15.59 20.14 -39.12
N GLY A 422 16.82 20.21 -39.65
CA GLY A 422 17.25 19.49 -40.84
C GLY A 422 18.30 20.24 -41.65
N GLU A 423 18.75 19.64 -42.73
CA GLU A 423 19.68 20.25 -43.70
C GLU A 423 18.90 20.65 -44.96
N ARG A 424 19.21 21.81 -45.49
CA ARG A 424 18.69 22.26 -46.78
C ARG A 424 19.82 22.68 -47.68
N SER A 425 19.67 22.46 -49.01
CA SER A 425 20.64 22.97 -49.96
C SER A 425 20.50 24.49 -50.13
N LEU A 426 21.63 25.16 -50.39
CA LEU A 426 21.69 26.59 -50.65
C LEU A 426 20.70 27.01 -51.75
N LEU A 427 20.55 26.18 -52.78
CA LEU A 427 19.63 26.38 -53.89
C LEU A 427 18.17 26.40 -53.41
N ASN A 428 17.79 25.48 -52.53
CA ASN A 428 16.45 25.41 -51.93
C ASN A 428 16.17 26.65 -51.07
N TYR A 429 17.17 27.12 -50.31
CA TYR A 429 17.07 28.32 -49.50
C TYR A 429 16.80 29.61 -50.35
N LEU A 430 17.51 29.72 -51.50
CA LEU A 430 17.42 30.91 -52.36
C LEU A 430 16.10 30.93 -53.17
N PHE A 431 15.62 29.76 -53.63
CA PHE A 431 14.47 29.70 -54.56
C PHE A 431 13.14 29.44 -53.85
N LYS A 432 13.12 28.87 -52.63
CA LYS A 432 11.89 28.60 -51.89
C LYS A 432 10.97 29.80 -51.69
N PRO A 433 11.44 31.03 -51.34
CA PRO A 433 10.56 32.18 -51.19
C PRO A 433 9.86 32.58 -52.51
N LEU A 434 10.53 32.32 -53.67
CA LEU A 434 9.96 32.57 -54.99
C LEU A 434 8.92 31.50 -55.37
N LEU A 435 9.21 30.24 -55.07
CA LEU A 435 8.30 29.10 -55.35
C LEU A 435 7.07 29.13 -54.44
N ASP A 436 7.23 29.47 -53.16
CA ASP A 436 6.12 29.58 -52.19
C ASP A 436 5.17 30.74 -52.60
N ARG A 437 5.69 31.86 -53.09
CA ARG A 437 4.88 32.96 -53.64
C ARG A 437 4.21 32.61 -54.96
N ALA A 438 4.88 31.85 -55.85
CA ALA A 438 4.28 31.38 -57.09
C ALA A 438 3.18 30.30 -56.84
N GLY A 439 3.38 29.42 -55.83
CA GLY A 439 2.39 28.45 -55.40
C GLY A 439 1.13 29.07 -54.81
N SER A 440 1.28 30.10 -53.97
CA SER A 440 0.15 30.83 -53.40
C SER A 440 -0.62 31.69 -54.41
N ALA A 441 0.04 32.17 -55.46
CA ALA A 441 -0.61 32.92 -56.53
C ALA A 441 -1.38 32.03 -57.54
N LEU A 442 -1.13 30.72 -57.55
CA LEU A 442 -1.81 29.73 -58.41
C LEU A 442 -2.92 28.94 -57.68
N THR A 443 -3.09 29.14 -56.38
CA THR A 443 -4.16 28.56 -55.54
C THR A 443 -5.06 29.65 -54.96
N GLU A 444 -5.61 30.53 -55.82
CA GLU A 444 -6.82 31.27 -55.48
C GLU A 444 -8.04 30.42 -55.86
N GLU A 445 -8.68 29.86 -54.86
CA GLU A 445 -10.12 29.60 -54.76
C GLU A 445 -10.64 30.17 -53.49
#